data_d5c0b399f03433a6367541ebf443dbb2
#
_entry.id   d5c0b399f03433a6367541ebf443dbb2
#
_cell.length_a   1.000
_cell.length_b   1.000
_cell.length_c   1.000
_cell.angle_alpha   90.00
_cell.angle_beta   90.00
_cell.angle_gamma   90.00
#
_symmetry.space_group_name_H-M   'P 1'
#
loop_
_entity.id
_entity.type
_entity.pdbx_description
1 polymer ?
#
loop_
_entity_poly.entity_id
_entity_poly.type
_entity_poly.pdbx_seq_one_letter_code
_entity_poly.pdbx_strand_id
1 'polypeptide(L)'
;MPIVLLFINRTYFKNELLNNFLFGFLIIIFSTFPIALMTGANVLTTNSFDAGFQNFELSEEVNHLITIDIDGSLNLEFFDGSGYIVDILNQPGKTGFPEALQANLGDPQPIRLREVSTDRLLQVRGWKLDLGNKTNWAIDILSFDSNYYLDSPNLNEAKLIGTGKIFLGSNLSSGDIVINGIFNVIVDRKLPIVVVGKADVPANWINATIGYLNQTNGSYNLKVIVEDGSTVVFEEGE
;
A
#
# COMPACT_ATOMS: atom_id res chain seq x y z
N MET A 1 -28.34 8.47 -25.33
CA MET A 1 -29.01 8.66 -26.63
C MET A 1 -30.00 7.55 -27.03
N PRO A 2 -29.71 6.25 -26.99
CA PRO A 2 -30.68 5.18 -27.36
C PRO A 2 -31.95 5.14 -26.50
N ILE A 3 -31.87 5.44 -25.21
CA ILE A 3 -33.04 5.49 -24.32
C ILE A 3 -34.02 6.59 -24.74
N VAL A 4 -33.51 7.74 -25.15
CA VAL A 4 -34.33 8.89 -25.62
C VAL A 4 -35.03 8.51 -26.93
N LEU A 5 -34.32 7.86 -27.86
CA LEU A 5 -34.87 7.37 -29.10
C LEU A 5 -35.96 6.32 -28.90
N LEU A 6 -35.77 5.42 -27.93
CA LEU A 6 -36.76 4.40 -27.57
C LEU A 6 -38.04 5.04 -27.01
N PHE A 7 -37.89 6.08 -26.17
CA PHE A 7 -39.00 6.83 -25.62
C PHE A 7 -39.76 7.60 -26.72
N ILE A 8 -39.06 8.28 -27.62
CA ILE A 8 -39.62 9.00 -28.74
C ILE A 8 -40.36 8.05 -29.66
N ASN A 9 -39.77 6.90 -30.03
CA ASN A 9 -40.38 5.92 -30.90
C ASN A 9 -41.67 5.35 -30.29
N ARG A 10 -41.66 5.01 -29.00
CA ARG A 10 -42.84 4.50 -28.29
C ARG A 10 -43.95 5.50 -28.18
N THR A 11 -43.64 6.79 -28.08
CA THR A 11 -44.64 7.85 -27.91
C THR A 11 -45.22 8.37 -29.20
N TYR A 12 -44.37 8.50 -30.25
CA TYR A 12 -44.78 9.19 -31.49
C TYR A 12 -44.94 8.24 -32.69
N PHE A 13 -44.02 7.29 -32.85
CA PHE A 13 -44.01 6.48 -34.08
C PHE A 13 -44.60 5.08 -33.91
N LYS A 14 -44.66 4.54 -32.72
CA LYS A 14 -45.18 3.20 -32.37
C LYS A 14 -44.67 2.08 -33.27
N ASN A 15 -43.47 2.18 -33.79
CA ASN A 15 -42.87 1.17 -34.64
C ASN A 15 -42.27 0.06 -33.80
N GLU A 16 -42.92 -1.11 -33.80
CA GLU A 16 -42.52 -2.27 -33.00
C GLU A 16 -41.13 -2.81 -33.37
N LEU A 17 -40.80 -2.79 -34.65
CA LEU A 17 -39.51 -3.29 -35.13
C LEU A 17 -38.36 -2.40 -34.64
N LEU A 18 -38.53 -1.10 -34.73
CA LEU A 18 -37.56 -0.13 -34.20
C LEU A 18 -37.45 -0.22 -32.65
N ASN A 19 -38.58 -0.46 -32.00
CA ASN A 19 -38.61 -0.60 -30.53
C ASN A 19 -37.84 -1.84 -30.08
N ASN A 20 -38.04 -2.98 -30.74
CA ASN A 20 -37.33 -4.23 -30.45
C ASN A 20 -35.82 -4.11 -30.76
N PHE A 21 -35.47 -3.43 -31.86
CA PHE A 21 -34.07 -3.14 -32.21
C PHE A 21 -33.38 -2.28 -31.14
N LEU A 22 -34.00 -1.18 -30.73
CA LEU A 22 -33.46 -0.27 -29.72
C LEU A 22 -33.37 -0.95 -28.34
N PHE A 23 -34.35 -1.80 -28.01
CA PHE A 23 -34.34 -2.55 -26.76
C PHE A 23 -33.20 -3.62 -26.75
N GLY A 24 -33.05 -4.35 -27.88
CA GLY A 24 -31.95 -5.30 -28.04
C GLY A 24 -30.57 -4.61 -27.94
N PHE A 25 -30.42 -3.44 -28.54
CA PHE A 25 -29.21 -2.65 -28.49
C PHE A 25 -28.89 -2.17 -27.06
N LEU A 26 -29.92 -1.76 -26.30
CA LEU A 26 -29.76 -1.43 -24.88
C LEU A 26 -29.31 -2.63 -24.05
N ILE A 27 -29.90 -3.81 -24.27
CA ILE A 27 -29.49 -5.05 -23.57
C ILE A 27 -28.01 -5.33 -23.87
N ILE A 28 -27.59 -5.21 -25.12
CA ILE A 28 -26.19 -5.40 -25.51
C ILE A 28 -25.29 -4.41 -24.79
N ILE A 29 -25.61 -3.13 -24.76
CA ILE A 29 -24.83 -2.11 -24.05
C ILE A 29 -24.74 -2.41 -22.55
N PHE A 30 -25.89 -2.71 -21.91
CA PHE A 30 -25.90 -2.97 -20.47
C PHE A 30 -25.26 -4.29 -20.08
N SER A 31 -25.22 -5.28 -20.96
CA SER A 31 -24.52 -6.55 -20.70
C SER A 31 -23.01 -6.48 -21.03
N THR A 32 -22.63 -5.72 -22.07
CA THR A 32 -21.23 -5.63 -22.50
C THR A 32 -20.45 -4.57 -21.71
N PHE A 33 -21.11 -3.52 -21.22
CA PHE A 33 -20.46 -2.45 -20.47
C PHE A 33 -19.79 -2.93 -19.17
N PRO A 34 -20.45 -3.75 -18.30
CA PRO A 34 -19.77 -4.35 -17.14
C PRO A 34 -18.63 -5.29 -17.54
N ILE A 35 -18.80 -6.06 -18.61
CA ILE A 35 -17.75 -6.94 -19.11
C ILE A 35 -16.57 -6.13 -19.65
N ALA A 36 -16.82 -5.06 -20.38
CA ALA A 36 -15.79 -4.16 -20.88
C ALA A 36 -15.07 -3.43 -19.73
N LEU A 37 -15.79 -3.06 -18.64
CA LEU A 37 -15.19 -2.53 -17.43
C LEU A 37 -14.33 -3.57 -16.72
N MET A 38 -14.80 -4.80 -16.60
CA MET A 38 -14.05 -5.90 -15.97
C MET A 38 -12.84 -6.33 -16.81
N THR A 39 -13.01 -6.46 -18.12
CA THR A 39 -11.90 -6.80 -19.03
C THR A 39 -10.93 -5.63 -19.18
N GLY A 40 -11.40 -4.40 -19.22
CA GLY A 40 -10.57 -3.20 -19.22
C GLY A 40 -9.78 -3.07 -17.91
N ALA A 41 -10.40 -3.35 -16.78
CA ALA A 41 -9.70 -3.43 -15.49
C ALA A 41 -8.66 -4.57 -15.49
N ASN A 42 -9.01 -5.76 -15.98
CA ASN A 42 -8.07 -6.88 -16.09
C ASN A 42 -6.94 -6.64 -17.10
N VAL A 43 -7.20 -5.97 -18.21
CA VAL A 43 -6.15 -5.58 -19.18
C VAL A 43 -5.23 -4.52 -18.57
N LEU A 44 -5.76 -3.65 -17.71
CA LEU A 44 -4.96 -2.68 -16.96
C LEU A 44 -4.15 -3.35 -15.83
N THR A 45 -4.63 -4.47 -15.27
CA THR A 45 -3.94 -5.21 -14.21
C THR A 45 -2.95 -6.26 -14.73
N THR A 46 -3.09 -6.74 -15.97
CA THR A 46 -2.20 -7.76 -16.54
C THR A 46 -1.02 -7.19 -17.33
N ASN A 47 -1.04 -5.92 -17.66
CA ASN A 47 0.14 -5.26 -18.17
C ASN A 47 1.03 -4.84 -16.98
N SER A 48 1.77 -5.80 -16.43
CA SER A 48 2.94 -5.52 -15.65
C SER A 48 3.92 -4.80 -16.57
N PHE A 49 3.96 -3.51 -16.50
CA PHE A 49 5.03 -2.78 -17.15
C PHE A 49 6.24 -2.84 -16.22
N ASP A 50 7.36 -3.33 -16.73
CA ASP A 50 8.70 -3.03 -16.22
C ASP A 50 8.95 -1.51 -16.31
N ALA A 51 8.03 -0.72 -15.82
CA ALA A 51 8.04 0.71 -16.03
C ALA A 51 8.93 1.43 -15.06
N GLY A 52 9.54 0.74 -14.13
CA GLY A 52 10.23 1.49 -13.10
C GLY A 52 11.15 0.69 -12.21
N PHE A 53 11.69 -0.43 -12.67
CA PHE A 53 12.76 -1.07 -11.91
C PHE A 53 13.97 -0.14 -11.90
N GLN A 54 14.12 0.62 -10.84
CA GLN A 54 15.32 1.42 -10.61
C GLN A 54 15.94 0.97 -9.30
N ASN A 55 17.21 0.61 -9.39
CA ASN A 55 18.04 0.28 -8.24
C ASN A 55 18.90 1.52 -7.91
N PHE A 56 18.79 2.00 -6.69
CA PHE A 56 19.58 3.13 -6.19
C PHE A 56 20.52 2.63 -5.10
N GLU A 57 21.82 2.71 -5.38
CA GLU A 57 22.84 2.44 -4.38
C GLU A 57 22.97 3.63 -3.43
N LEU A 58 22.98 3.38 -2.13
CA LEU A 58 23.14 4.37 -1.09
C LEU A 58 24.27 3.98 -0.14
N SER A 59 24.84 4.99 0.53
CA SER A 59 25.85 4.77 1.55
C SER A 59 25.29 3.99 2.75
N GLU A 60 26.00 2.98 3.20
CA GLU A 60 25.61 2.17 4.38
C GLU A 60 25.86 2.92 5.70
N GLU A 61 26.70 3.95 5.71
CA GLU A 61 27.12 4.66 6.92
C GLU A 61 26.15 5.78 7.36
N VAL A 62 25.21 6.16 6.50
CA VAL A 62 24.30 7.30 6.72
C VAL A 62 22.88 6.80 6.99
N ASN A 63 22.18 7.44 7.92
CA ASN A 63 20.75 7.23 8.10
C ASN A 63 19.96 7.86 6.96
N HIS A 64 19.21 7.08 6.23
CA HIS A 64 18.40 7.55 5.13
C HIS A 64 16.91 7.64 5.53
N LEU A 65 16.34 8.83 5.36
CA LEU A 65 14.90 9.02 5.51
C LEU A 65 14.23 8.85 4.15
N ILE A 66 13.29 7.92 4.04
CA ILE A 66 12.42 7.79 2.89
C ILE A 66 10.99 8.18 3.27
N THR A 67 10.44 9.14 2.53
CA THR A 67 9.05 9.60 2.69
C THR A 67 8.25 9.18 1.48
N ILE A 68 7.12 8.52 1.71
CA ILE A 68 6.23 7.99 0.68
C ILE A 68 4.82 8.51 0.93
N ASP A 69 4.24 9.13 -0.10
CA ASP A 69 2.88 9.67 -0.08
C ASP A 69 2.16 9.21 -1.34
N ILE A 70 1.36 8.16 -1.21
CA ILE A 70 0.68 7.51 -2.33
C ILE A 70 -0.78 7.22 -2.02
N ASP A 71 -1.64 7.38 -3.03
CA ASP A 71 -3.07 7.05 -2.95
C ASP A 71 -3.34 5.55 -3.21
N GLY A 72 -2.31 4.80 -3.63
CA GLY A 72 -2.40 3.38 -3.95
C GLY A 72 -1.95 2.46 -2.82
N SER A 73 -1.87 1.17 -3.14
CA SER A 73 -1.32 0.15 -2.24
C SER A 73 0.20 0.07 -2.36
N LEU A 74 0.86 -0.19 -1.23
CA LEU A 74 2.29 -0.40 -1.15
C LEU A 74 2.61 -1.79 -0.62
N ASN A 75 3.52 -2.48 -1.30
CA ASN A 75 4.19 -3.66 -0.76
C ASN A 75 5.64 -3.28 -0.45
N LEU A 76 6.00 -3.26 0.84
CA LEU A 76 7.35 -2.93 1.30
C LEU A 76 8.01 -4.16 1.86
N GLU A 77 9.21 -4.46 1.35
CA GLU A 77 10.03 -5.60 1.76
C GLU A 77 11.49 -5.17 1.96
N PHE A 78 12.30 -6.04 2.58
CA PHE A 78 13.74 -5.86 2.69
C PHE A 78 14.48 -6.92 1.86
N PHE A 79 15.57 -6.52 1.21
CA PHE A 79 16.46 -7.43 0.47
C PHE A 79 17.90 -7.40 1.01
N ASP A 80 18.68 -8.45 0.72
CA ASP A 80 20.08 -8.46 1.10
C ASP A 80 20.92 -7.58 0.17
N GLY A 81 21.18 -6.35 0.61
CA GLY A 81 21.90 -5.36 -0.17
C GLY A 81 21.84 -3.97 0.45
N SER A 82 22.35 -2.98 -0.26
CA SER A 82 22.28 -1.56 0.06
C SER A 82 21.37 -0.81 -0.91
N GLY A 83 20.84 0.32 -0.48
CA GLY A 83 19.98 1.16 -1.31
C GLY A 83 18.53 0.70 -1.38
N TYR A 84 17.83 1.02 -2.44
CA TYR A 84 16.42 0.68 -2.60
C TYR A 84 16.02 0.44 -4.05
N ILE A 85 14.94 -0.31 -4.23
CA ILE A 85 14.36 -0.64 -5.52
C ILE A 85 12.90 -0.21 -5.50
N VAL A 86 12.47 0.55 -6.49
CA VAL A 86 11.07 0.95 -6.68
C VAL A 86 10.51 0.31 -7.92
N ASP A 87 9.37 -0.36 -7.80
CA ASP A 87 8.58 -0.86 -8.91
C ASP A 87 7.14 -0.37 -8.79
N ILE A 88 6.58 0.13 -9.90
CA ILE A 88 5.22 0.65 -9.95
C ILE A 88 4.41 -0.22 -10.89
N LEU A 89 3.54 -1.01 -10.29
CA LEU A 89 2.66 -1.92 -10.99
C LEU A 89 1.49 -1.15 -11.61
N ASN A 90 1.06 -1.61 -12.78
CA ASN A 90 -0.18 -1.15 -13.45
C ASN A 90 -0.15 0.27 -14.04
N GLN A 91 0.98 0.68 -14.62
CA GLN A 91 1.02 1.89 -15.45
C GLN A 91 0.90 1.54 -16.94
N PRO A 92 -0.18 1.91 -17.63
CA PRO A 92 -0.30 1.62 -19.06
C PRO A 92 0.60 2.52 -19.91
N GLY A 93 1.47 1.91 -20.67
CA GLY A 93 2.00 2.50 -21.91
C GLY A 93 3.24 3.38 -21.81
N LYS A 94 4.02 3.38 -20.72
CA LYS A 94 5.25 4.18 -20.63
C LYS A 94 6.43 3.39 -20.08
N THR A 95 7.57 3.54 -20.72
CA THR A 95 8.86 3.10 -20.22
C THR A 95 9.49 4.21 -19.37
N GLY A 96 9.90 3.93 -18.15
CA GLY A 96 10.52 4.88 -17.24
C GLY A 96 9.64 5.27 -16.05
N PHE A 97 10.16 6.16 -15.20
CA PHE A 97 9.40 6.70 -14.08
C PHE A 97 8.12 7.36 -14.58
N PRO A 98 6.97 7.06 -14.00
CA PRO A 98 5.72 7.66 -14.42
C PRO A 98 5.75 9.17 -14.22
N GLU A 99 5.14 9.91 -15.13
CA GLU A 99 4.92 11.37 -14.98
C GLU A 99 4.17 11.72 -13.68
N ALA A 100 3.47 10.72 -13.12
CA ALA A 100 2.77 10.83 -11.85
C ALA A 100 3.68 10.74 -10.62
N LEU A 101 4.95 10.43 -10.79
CA LEU A 101 5.91 10.35 -9.70
C LEU A 101 6.73 11.62 -9.62
N GLN A 102 6.53 12.38 -8.57
CA GLN A 102 7.52 13.38 -8.17
C GLN A 102 8.49 12.71 -7.20
N ALA A 103 9.71 12.50 -7.67
CA ALA A 103 10.75 11.88 -6.88
C ALA A 103 11.92 12.82 -6.73
N ASN A 104 12.40 12.96 -5.51
CA ASN A 104 13.74 13.46 -5.24
C ASN A 104 14.60 12.23 -4.96
N LEU A 105 15.28 11.77 -5.99
CA LEU A 105 16.05 10.54 -6.00
C LEU A 105 17.52 10.85 -5.79
N GLY A 106 18.15 10.12 -4.89
CA GLY A 106 19.57 10.23 -4.62
C GLY A 106 19.89 11.10 -3.39
N ASP A 107 21.19 11.20 -3.11
CA ASP A 107 21.70 12.08 -2.06
C ASP A 107 21.62 13.56 -2.49
N PRO A 108 21.06 14.49 -1.72
CA PRO A 108 20.85 14.45 -0.28
C PRO A 108 19.41 14.16 0.15
N GLN A 109 19.31 13.67 1.34
CA GLN A 109 18.14 13.36 2.14
C GLN A 109 17.12 14.50 2.28
N PRO A 110 15.81 14.23 2.36
CA PRO A 110 15.16 12.90 2.34
C PRO A 110 14.81 12.43 0.93
N ILE A 111 14.81 11.11 0.73
CA ILE A 111 14.25 10.49 -0.47
C ILE A 111 12.73 10.66 -0.40
N ARG A 112 12.13 11.21 -1.45
CA ARG A 112 10.69 11.45 -1.49
C ARG A 112 10.08 10.76 -2.71
N LEU A 113 9.09 9.93 -2.44
CA LEU A 113 8.26 9.29 -3.46
C LEU A 113 6.83 9.78 -3.25
N ARG A 114 6.29 10.49 -4.22
CA ARG A 114 4.93 11.02 -4.15
C ARG A 114 4.15 10.63 -5.39
N GLU A 115 2.95 10.12 -5.18
CA GLU A 115 2.01 9.92 -6.27
C GLU A 115 1.31 11.24 -6.60
N VAL A 116 1.39 11.64 -7.87
CA VAL A 116 0.61 12.78 -8.37
C VAL A 116 -0.71 12.22 -8.88
N SER A 117 -1.83 12.68 -8.30
CA SER A 117 -3.17 12.31 -8.75
C SER A 117 -3.31 12.56 -10.25
N THR A 118 -3.67 11.53 -11.00
CA THR A 118 -4.07 11.67 -12.39
C THR A 118 -5.58 11.48 -12.45
N ASP A 119 -6.28 12.33 -13.21
CA ASP A 119 -7.75 12.35 -13.39
C ASP A 119 -8.35 11.06 -14.00
N ARG A 120 -7.74 9.93 -13.82
CA ARG A 120 -8.18 8.65 -14.35
C ARG A 120 -8.95 7.85 -13.31
N LEU A 121 -10.24 7.79 -13.50
CA LEU A 121 -11.29 7.23 -12.64
C LEU A 121 -11.15 5.76 -12.23
N LEU A 122 -10.18 4.98 -12.72
CA LEU A 122 -10.10 3.53 -12.50
C LEU A 122 -8.65 2.99 -12.45
N GLN A 123 -7.68 3.75 -11.99
CA GLN A 123 -6.33 3.22 -11.82
C GLN A 123 -6.12 2.72 -10.39
N VAL A 124 -6.18 1.41 -10.23
CA VAL A 124 -5.59 0.76 -9.04
C VAL A 124 -4.09 0.70 -9.29
N ARG A 125 -3.33 1.52 -8.58
CA ARG A 125 -1.87 1.51 -8.63
C ARG A 125 -1.35 0.69 -7.48
N GLY A 126 -0.45 -0.22 -7.80
CA GLY A 126 0.33 -0.95 -6.81
C GLY A 126 1.78 -0.49 -6.87
N TRP A 127 2.37 -0.26 -5.71
CA TRP A 127 3.77 0.08 -5.56
C TRP A 127 4.49 -1.07 -4.86
N LYS A 128 5.68 -1.41 -5.33
CA LYS A 128 6.59 -2.28 -4.62
C LYS A 128 7.84 -1.48 -4.30
N LEU A 129 8.24 -1.51 -3.02
CA LEU A 129 9.46 -0.89 -2.54
C LEU A 129 10.26 -1.94 -1.79
N ASP A 130 11.44 -2.24 -2.30
CA ASP A 130 12.39 -3.10 -1.64
C ASP A 130 13.53 -2.24 -1.06
N LEU A 131 13.77 -2.31 0.25
CA LEU A 131 14.82 -1.60 0.95
C LEU A 131 15.99 -2.52 1.26
N GLY A 132 17.21 -2.05 1.05
CA GLY A 132 18.40 -2.82 1.38
C GLY A 132 18.61 -2.93 2.88
N ASN A 133 18.79 -4.15 3.40
CA ASN A 133 18.97 -4.40 4.84
C ASN A 133 20.35 -3.95 5.38
N LYS A 134 21.29 -3.56 4.50
CA LYS A 134 22.59 -2.98 4.88
C LYS A 134 22.57 -1.47 5.03
N THR A 135 21.50 -0.83 4.59
CA THR A 135 21.30 0.63 4.72
C THR A 135 20.49 0.93 5.97
N ASN A 136 20.86 1.98 6.69
CA ASN A 136 20.11 2.46 7.87
C ASN A 136 18.90 3.29 7.42
N TRP A 137 17.72 2.86 7.84
CA TRP A 137 16.45 3.45 7.39
C TRP A 137 15.66 4.12 8.51
N ALA A 138 15.12 5.28 8.18
CA ALA A 138 13.92 5.85 8.80
C ALA A 138 12.85 5.96 7.70
N ILE A 139 11.65 5.46 7.93
CA ILE A 139 10.57 5.47 6.94
C ILE A 139 9.36 6.25 7.43
N ASP A 140 8.77 7.07 6.55
CA ASP A 140 7.53 7.82 6.80
C ASP A 140 6.59 7.58 5.62
N ILE A 141 5.53 6.80 5.83
CA ILE A 141 4.70 6.30 4.75
C ILE A 141 3.23 6.63 4.99
N LEU A 142 2.62 7.25 3.99
CA LEU A 142 1.17 7.36 3.84
C LEU A 142 0.74 6.51 2.64
N SER A 143 -0.04 5.45 2.90
CA SER A 143 -0.60 4.60 1.84
C SER A 143 -1.80 3.80 2.35
N PHE A 144 -2.56 3.18 1.44
CA PHE A 144 -3.79 2.47 1.75
C PHE A 144 -3.75 1.03 1.23
N ASP A 145 -4.38 0.11 1.98
CA ASP A 145 -4.45 -1.32 1.63
C ASP A 145 -3.06 -1.94 1.34
N SER A 146 -2.12 -1.65 2.24
CA SER A 146 -0.70 -1.93 2.04
C SER A 146 -0.20 -3.09 2.89
N ASN A 147 0.92 -3.68 2.47
CA ASN A 147 1.62 -4.71 3.24
C ASN A 147 3.05 -4.25 3.52
N TYR A 148 3.43 -4.28 4.79
CA TYR A 148 4.75 -3.91 5.25
C TYR A 148 5.43 -5.09 5.91
N TYR A 149 6.48 -5.62 5.29
CA TYR A 149 7.31 -6.70 5.84
C TYR A 149 8.56 -6.09 6.46
N LEU A 150 8.44 -5.69 7.73
CA LEU A 150 9.52 -5.04 8.47
C LEU A 150 10.38 -6.10 9.15
N ASP A 151 11.50 -6.44 8.54
CA ASP A 151 12.42 -7.46 9.04
C ASP A 151 13.89 -7.09 8.72
N SER A 152 14.35 -5.96 9.26
CA SER A 152 15.73 -5.49 9.05
C SER A 152 16.34 -5.00 10.35
N PRO A 153 17.61 -5.36 10.64
CA PRO A 153 18.33 -4.86 11.82
C PRO A 153 18.64 -3.36 11.73
N ASN A 154 18.58 -2.79 10.53
CA ASN A 154 18.93 -1.41 10.24
C ASN A 154 17.71 -0.50 10.02
N LEU A 155 16.52 -0.96 10.41
CA LEU A 155 15.34 -0.10 10.50
C LEU A 155 15.29 0.57 11.87
N ASN A 156 15.56 1.87 11.91
CA ASN A 156 15.66 2.64 13.15
C ASN A 156 14.32 3.24 13.56
N GLU A 157 13.53 3.67 12.60
CA GLU A 157 12.23 4.31 12.81
C GLU A 157 11.29 4.02 11.65
N ALA A 158 10.01 3.77 11.96
CA ALA A 158 8.97 3.67 10.96
C ALA A 158 7.72 4.44 11.42
N LYS A 159 7.21 5.31 10.55
CA LYS A 159 5.91 5.94 10.72
C LYS A 159 5.00 5.49 9.59
N LEU A 160 3.93 4.79 9.95
CA LEU A 160 2.98 4.19 9.01
C LEU A 160 1.61 4.81 9.21
N ILE A 161 1.10 5.46 8.15
CA ILE A 161 -0.19 6.13 8.15
C ILE A 161 -1.06 5.50 7.07
N GLY A 162 -2.31 5.16 7.41
CA GLY A 162 -3.29 4.64 6.47
C GLY A 162 -3.91 3.32 6.86
N THR A 163 -3.88 2.31 5.96
CA THR A 163 -4.51 1.01 6.22
C THR A 163 -3.69 -0.14 5.66
N GLY A 164 -3.77 -1.32 6.31
CA GLY A 164 -3.10 -2.51 5.78
C GLY A 164 -2.65 -3.52 6.81
N LYS A 165 -1.60 -4.28 6.44
CA LYS A 165 -0.98 -5.31 7.28
C LYS A 165 0.48 -4.97 7.52
N ILE A 166 0.93 -5.20 8.76
CA ILE A 166 2.32 -5.01 9.15
C ILE A 166 2.83 -6.34 9.70
N PHE A 167 3.93 -6.82 9.15
CA PHE A 167 4.64 -8.01 9.64
C PHE A 167 5.93 -7.55 10.30
N LEU A 168 6.06 -7.79 11.60
CA LEU A 168 7.26 -7.47 12.38
C LEU A 168 8.10 -8.73 12.55
N GLY A 169 9.23 -8.78 11.85
CA GLY A 169 10.13 -9.92 11.84
C GLY A 169 11.15 -9.90 12.97
N SER A 170 11.75 -11.04 13.24
CA SER A 170 12.69 -11.26 14.36
C SER A 170 14.04 -10.55 14.20
N ASN A 171 14.38 -10.08 12.98
CA ASN A 171 15.62 -9.34 12.74
C ASN A 171 15.55 -7.85 13.14
N LEU A 172 14.38 -7.33 13.50
CA LEU A 172 14.28 -6.00 14.06
C LEU A 172 15.04 -5.91 15.38
N SER A 173 16.07 -5.07 15.42
CA SER A 173 16.98 -5.02 16.56
C SER A 173 16.58 -3.99 17.62
N SER A 174 16.10 -2.84 17.18
CA SER A 174 15.67 -1.73 18.05
C SER A 174 14.95 -0.67 17.20
N GLY A 175 14.19 0.21 17.85
CA GLY A 175 13.58 1.36 17.21
C GLY A 175 12.16 1.61 17.65
N ASP A 176 11.58 2.67 17.08
CA ASP A 176 10.19 3.06 17.31
C ASP A 176 9.38 2.88 16.01
N ILE A 177 8.24 2.20 16.12
CA ILE A 177 7.26 2.12 15.04
C ILE A 177 6.00 2.86 15.46
N VAL A 178 5.65 3.90 14.73
CA VAL A 178 4.44 4.71 14.96
C VAL A 178 3.38 4.32 13.96
N ILE A 179 2.20 3.97 14.45
CA ILE A 179 1.06 3.51 13.63
C ILE A 179 -0.11 4.48 13.78
N ASN A 180 -0.59 5.00 12.65
CA ASN A 180 -1.76 5.87 12.59
C ASN A 180 -2.73 5.36 11.51
N GLY A 181 -3.85 4.77 11.92
CA GLY A 181 -4.87 4.27 10.99
C GLY A 181 -5.45 2.92 11.37
N ILE A 182 -5.73 2.08 10.36
CA ILE A 182 -6.37 0.78 10.55
C ILE A 182 -5.41 -0.32 10.08
N PHE A 183 -4.85 -1.05 11.05
CA PHE A 183 -3.83 -2.05 10.74
C PHE A 183 -4.06 -3.37 11.49
N ASN A 184 -3.71 -4.47 10.80
CA ASN A 184 -3.45 -5.76 11.42
C ASN A 184 -1.94 -5.96 11.51
N VAL A 185 -1.42 -6.17 12.72
CA VAL A 185 0.02 -6.29 13.00
C VAL A 185 0.32 -7.71 13.44
N ILE A 186 1.12 -8.41 12.65
CA ILE A 186 1.56 -9.77 12.91
C ILE A 186 2.99 -9.71 13.45
N VAL A 187 3.20 -10.19 14.66
CA VAL A 187 4.49 -10.11 15.36
C VAL A 187 5.14 -11.48 15.45
N ASP A 188 6.39 -11.62 14.99
CA ASP A 188 7.18 -12.82 15.23
C ASP A 188 7.33 -13.06 16.75
N ARG A 189 7.08 -14.28 17.21
CA ARG A 189 7.13 -14.65 18.65
C ARG A 189 8.48 -14.40 19.31
N LYS A 190 9.55 -14.38 18.52
CA LYS A 190 10.93 -14.15 19.01
C LYS A 190 11.25 -12.67 19.17
N LEU A 191 10.47 -11.79 18.56
CA LEU A 191 10.67 -10.35 18.66
C LEU A 191 10.04 -9.80 19.94
N PRO A 192 10.83 -9.35 20.95
CA PRO A 192 10.28 -8.74 22.15
C PRO A 192 9.86 -7.30 21.86
N ILE A 193 8.56 -7.01 21.99
CA ILE A 193 8.00 -5.67 21.75
C ILE A 193 7.23 -5.15 22.97
N VAL A 194 7.11 -3.82 23.04
CA VAL A 194 6.12 -3.11 23.85
C VAL A 194 5.19 -2.31 22.96
N VAL A 195 3.89 -2.42 23.19
CA VAL A 195 2.86 -1.64 22.51
C VAL A 195 2.34 -0.57 23.43
N VAL A 196 2.44 0.68 23.02
CA VAL A 196 1.98 1.86 23.74
C VAL A 196 0.81 2.48 22.99
N GLY A 197 -0.28 2.76 23.67
CA GLY A 197 -1.51 3.28 23.10
C GLY A 197 -2.65 2.27 23.17
N LYS A 198 -3.76 2.58 22.49
CA LYS A 198 -4.96 1.73 22.50
C LYS A 198 -4.92 0.76 21.32
N ALA A 199 -4.80 -0.52 21.63
CA ALA A 199 -4.77 -1.59 20.63
C ALA A 199 -5.52 -2.83 21.14
N ASP A 200 -5.94 -3.69 20.21
CA ASP A 200 -6.42 -5.03 20.50
C ASP A 200 -5.21 -5.98 20.44
N VAL A 201 -4.88 -6.60 21.55
CA VAL A 201 -3.69 -7.43 21.70
C VAL A 201 -4.06 -8.84 22.16
N PRO A 202 -3.25 -9.88 21.85
CA PRO A 202 -3.47 -11.23 22.31
C PRO A 202 -3.62 -11.31 23.84
N ALA A 203 -4.53 -12.15 24.32
CA ALA A 203 -4.87 -12.26 25.75
C ALA A 203 -3.72 -12.73 26.66
N ASN A 204 -2.69 -13.34 26.08
CA ASN A 204 -1.47 -13.79 26.77
C ASN A 204 -0.43 -12.68 26.97
N TRP A 205 -0.63 -11.49 26.39
CA TRP A 205 0.29 -10.36 26.58
C TRP A 205 0.10 -9.71 27.94
N ILE A 206 1.19 -9.18 28.49
CA ILE A 206 1.21 -8.58 29.82
C ILE A 206 0.88 -7.11 29.73
N ASN A 207 -0.16 -6.68 30.44
CA ASN A 207 -0.45 -5.27 30.63
C ASN A 207 0.44 -4.69 31.73
N ALA A 208 1.47 -3.94 31.33
CA ALA A 208 2.41 -3.27 32.23
C ALA A 208 2.18 -1.75 32.22
N THR A 209 2.81 -1.05 33.15
CA THR A 209 2.70 0.44 33.26
C THR A 209 3.16 1.15 31.98
N ILE A 210 4.08 0.56 31.23
CA ILE A 210 4.64 1.13 30.00
C ILE A 210 3.84 0.76 28.75
N GLY A 211 2.90 -0.18 28.82
CA GLY A 211 2.11 -0.70 27.70
C GLY A 211 1.96 -2.22 27.73
N TYR A 212 1.59 -2.81 26.62
CA TYR A 212 1.43 -4.26 26.46
C TYR A 212 2.73 -4.90 26.02
N LEU A 213 3.20 -5.89 26.75
CA LEU A 213 4.42 -6.65 26.45
C LEU A 213 4.05 -8.04 25.94
N ASN A 214 4.66 -8.49 24.85
CA ASN A 214 4.47 -9.84 24.33
C ASN A 214 5.34 -10.89 25.02
N GLN A 215 6.29 -10.48 25.87
CA GLN A 215 7.18 -11.39 26.61
C GLN A 215 7.10 -11.19 28.12
N THR A 216 7.21 -12.30 28.85
CA THR A 216 7.05 -12.35 30.31
C THR A 216 8.24 -11.81 31.09
N ASN A 217 9.41 -11.69 30.47
CA ASN A 217 10.63 -11.20 31.15
C ASN A 217 10.70 -9.66 31.29
N GLY A 218 9.71 -8.94 30.72
CA GLY A 218 9.61 -7.48 30.81
C GLY A 218 10.61 -6.70 29.95
N SER A 219 11.47 -7.40 29.19
CA SER A 219 12.37 -6.76 28.22
C SER A 219 11.69 -6.58 26.87
N TYR A 220 12.06 -5.52 26.18
CA TYR A 220 11.65 -5.29 24.79
C TYR A 220 12.80 -4.63 24.01
N ASN A 221 12.85 -4.92 22.72
CA ASN A 221 13.79 -4.31 21.79
C ASN A 221 13.11 -3.21 20.97
N LEU A 222 11.83 -3.45 20.63
CA LEU A 222 11.07 -2.60 19.74
C LEU A 222 9.90 -1.97 20.49
N LYS A 223 9.67 -0.67 20.27
CA LYS A 223 8.50 0.03 20.77
C LYS A 223 7.53 0.33 19.62
N VAL A 224 6.30 -0.12 19.76
CA VAL A 224 5.22 0.18 18.82
C VAL A 224 4.28 1.18 19.46
N ILE A 225 4.11 2.33 18.85
CA ILE A 225 3.27 3.43 19.34
C ILE A 225 2.02 3.48 18.45
N VAL A 226 0.86 3.25 19.05
CA VAL A 226 -0.43 3.38 18.38
C VAL A 226 -1.00 4.76 18.70
N GLU A 227 -1.13 5.60 17.67
CA GLU A 227 -1.67 6.96 17.82
C GLU A 227 -3.18 6.95 18.11
N ASP A 228 -3.65 7.98 18.80
CA ASP A 228 -5.06 8.14 19.14
C ASP A 228 -5.95 8.17 17.89
N GLY A 229 -7.08 7.46 17.94
CA GLY A 229 -8.00 7.34 16.82
C GLY A 229 -7.70 6.17 15.87
N SER A 230 -6.58 5.48 16.07
CA SER A 230 -6.24 4.29 15.29
C SER A 230 -7.01 3.06 15.74
N THR A 231 -7.18 2.11 14.82
CA THR A 231 -7.73 0.77 15.09
C THR A 231 -6.68 -0.26 14.71
N VAL A 232 -5.99 -0.80 15.72
CA VAL A 232 -4.88 -1.73 15.50
C VAL A 232 -5.13 -3.02 16.24
N VAL A 233 -5.02 -4.14 15.51
CA VAL A 233 -5.14 -5.50 16.03
C VAL A 233 -3.79 -6.19 15.93
N PHE A 234 -3.32 -6.77 17.03
CA PHE A 234 -2.07 -7.53 17.07
C PHE A 234 -2.35 -9.01 17.09
N GLU A 235 -1.56 -9.76 16.33
CA GLU A 235 -1.58 -11.22 16.27
C GLU A 235 -0.15 -11.76 16.42
N GLU A 236 -0.01 -12.95 17.01
CA GLU A 236 1.29 -13.63 17.05
C GLU A 236 1.47 -14.44 15.77
N GLY A 237 2.59 -14.22 15.09
CA GLY A 237 3.05 -15.02 13.97
C GLY A 237 3.52 -16.43 14.43
N GLU A 238 3.76 -17.30 13.47
CA GLU A 238 4.29 -18.64 13.70
C GLU A 238 5.76 -18.66 14.16
#